data_dc7e46220631eb5272b4c72e186679c9
#
_entry.id   dc7e46220631eb5272b4c72e186679c9
#
_cell.length_a   1.000
_cell.length_b   1.000
_cell.length_c   1.000
_cell.angle_alpha   90.00
_cell.angle_beta   90.00
_cell.angle_gamma   90.00
#
_symmetry.space_group_name_H-M   'P 1'
#
loop_
_entity.id
_entity.type
_entity.pdbx_description
1 polymer ?
#
loop_
_entity_poly.entity_id
_entity_poly.type
_entity_poly.pdbx_seq_one_letter_code
_entity_poly.pdbx_strand_id
1 'polypeptide(L)'
;CEVIVDEASKMNQMVQKLLTLNQLEFGNKTVSLERFDVVDLIRNYLQSSVLLCEQKGVQLKMEDYPPIHVWADEFGVEEVFNNYFTNAMNHVDGEKIIEVRVQPTEDKVRVSVFNTGAPIPEDSIAHIWEKFYKVDKARTRAYGGSGVGLSIVKAIMDSMNQPYGVLNYENGVEFWFELDKGK
;
A
#
# COMPACT_ATOMS: atom_id res chain seq x y z
N CYS A 1 -19.95 -19.73 15.40
CA CYS A 1 -18.55 -20.18 15.28
C CYS A 1 -17.76 -19.39 14.21
N GLU A 2 -18.34 -19.09 13.05
CA GLU A 2 -17.62 -18.36 11.98
C GLU A 2 -17.17 -16.95 12.39
N VAL A 3 -17.99 -16.20 13.12
CA VAL A 3 -17.66 -14.83 13.59
C VAL A 3 -16.45 -14.84 14.53
N ILE A 4 -16.33 -15.83 15.40
CA ILE A 4 -15.20 -15.94 16.34
C ILE A 4 -13.91 -16.28 15.60
N VAL A 5 -13.96 -17.13 14.60
CA VAL A 5 -12.82 -17.51 13.76
C VAL A 5 -12.36 -16.31 12.92
N ASP A 6 -13.29 -15.53 12.36
CA ASP A 6 -12.99 -14.31 11.59
C ASP A 6 -12.34 -13.23 12.47
N GLU A 7 -12.86 -12.98 13.66
CA GLU A 7 -12.27 -12.03 14.61
C GLU A 7 -10.88 -12.50 15.11
N ALA A 8 -10.71 -13.79 15.38
CA ALA A 8 -9.41 -14.36 15.76
C ALA A 8 -8.38 -14.22 14.61
N SER A 9 -8.80 -14.43 13.36
CA SER A 9 -7.96 -14.23 12.18
C SER A 9 -7.53 -12.77 12.03
N LYS A 10 -8.45 -11.82 12.19
CA LYS A 10 -8.15 -10.38 12.15
C LYS A 10 -7.18 -9.96 13.26
N MET A 11 -7.37 -10.47 14.46
CA MET A 11 -6.44 -10.23 15.58
C MET A 11 -5.05 -10.79 15.30
N ASN A 12 -4.95 -12.00 14.74
CA ASN A 12 -3.68 -12.59 14.38
C ASN A 12 -2.95 -11.78 13.30
N GLN A 13 -3.64 -11.33 12.28
CA GLN A 13 -3.08 -10.45 11.24
C GLN A 13 -2.59 -9.13 11.84
N MET A 14 -3.32 -8.54 12.78
CA MET A 14 -2.92 -7.32 13.46
C MET A 14 -1.65 -7.52 14.29
N VAL A 15 -1.57 -8.64 15.04
CA VAL A 15 -0.37 -9.00 15.82
C VAL A 15 0.84 -9.18 14.91
N GLN A 16 0.70 -9.87 13.77
CA GLN A 16 1.78 -10.03 12.79
C GLN A 16 2.25 -8.69 12.22
N LYS A 17 1.35 -7.80 11.90
CA LYS A 17 1.68 -6.44 11.43
C LYS A 17 2.41 -5.63 12.49
N LEU A 18 1.99 -5.70 13.74
CA LEU A 18 2.66 -5.04 14.86
C LEU A 18 4.07 -5.60 15.10
N LEU A 19 4.27 -6.91 15.00
CA LEU A 19 5.58 -7.54 15.10
C LEU A 19 6.50 -7.08 13.96
N THR A 20 6.00 -7.04 12.74
CA THR A 20 6.76 -6.54 11.56
C THR A 20 7.16 -5.09 11.78
N LEU A 21 6.24 -4.23 12.20
CA LEU A 21 6.51 -2.83 12.47
C LEU A 21 7.56 -2.65 13.57
N ASN A 22 7.46 -3.41 14.65
CA ASN A 22 8.42 -3.39 15.74
C ASN A 22 9.84 -3.79 15.27
N GLN A 23 9.95 -4.84 14.46
CA GLN A 23 11.23 -5.26 13.88
C GLN A 23 11.86 -4.19 12.99
N LEU A 24 11.04 -3.48 12.20
CA LEU A 24 11.50 -2.39 11.33
C LEU A 24 11.97 -1.17 12.14
N GLU A 25 11.23 -0.77 13.16
CA GLU A 25 11.54 0.42 13.97
C GLU A 25 12.77 0.24 14.87
N PHE A 26 12.97 -0.96 15.41
CA PHE A 26 14.10 -1.25 16.29
C PHE A 26 15.34 -1.81 15.55
N GLY A 27 15.35 -1.76 14.21
CA GLY A 27 16.50 -2.11 13.39
C GLY A 27 16.86 -3.60 13.36
N ASN A 28 15.97 -4.48 13.80
CA ASN A 28 16.19 -5.93 13.81
C ASN A 28 16.00 -6.58 12.44
N LYS A 29 15.48 -5.85 11.45
CA LYS A 29 15.34 -6.33 10.08
C LYS A 29 16.41 -5.69 9.20
N THR A 30 17.28 -6.50 8.63
CA THR A 30 18.29 -6.06 7.68
C THR A 30 17.62 -5.74 6.33
N VAL A 31 17.86 -4.54 5.81
CA VAL A 31 17.47 -4.15 4.46
C VAL A 31 18.39 -4.86 3.47
N SER A 32 17.82 -5.63 2.56
CA SER A 32 18.55 -6.33 1.49
C SER A 32 18.28 -5.67 0.16
N LEU A 33 19.13 -4.76 -0.26
CA LEU A 33 18.99 -4.07 -1.54
C LEU A 33 19.43 -4.99 -2.68
N GLU A 34 18.57 -5.15 -3.68
CA GLU A 34 18.81 -5.96 -4.87
C GLU A 34 18.17 -5.32 -6.11
N ARG A 35 18.59 -5.79 -7.28
CA ARG A 35 18.03 -5.35 -8.56
C ARG A 35 16.90 -6.30 -8.97
N PHE A 36 15.70 -5.77 -9.17
CA PHE A 36 14.55 -6.55 -9.64
C PHE A 36 13.64 -5.72 -10.55
N ASP A 37 12.74 -6.40 -11.26
CA ASP A 37 11.71 -5.77 -12.10
C ASP A 37 10.48 -5.43 -11.26
N VAL A 38 10.26 -4.15 -11.00
CA VAL A 38 9.12 -3.67 -10.21
C VAL A 38 7.79 -3.84 -10.93
N VAL A 39 7.78 -3.80 -12.27
CA VAL A 39 6.57 -4.04 -13.07
C VAL A 39 6.11 -5.49 -12.94
N ASP A 40 7.05 -6.43 -12.99
CA ASP A 40 6.75 -7.86 -12.81
C ASP A 40 6.23 -8.16 -11.40
N LEU A 41 6.86 -7.60 -10.37
CA LEU A 41 6.41 -7.72 -8.98
C LEU A 41 4.95 -7.24 -8.82
N ILE A 42 4.64 -6.06 -9.33
CA ILE A 42 3.29 -5.47 -9.25
C ILE A 42 2.29 -6.30 -10.05
N ARG A 43 2.64 -6.70 -11.27
CA ARG A 43 1.77 -7.50 -12.14
C ARG A 43 1.42 -8.84 -11.49
N ASN A 44 2.38 -9.53 -10.91
CA ASN A 44 2.16 -10.79 -10.21
C ASN A 44 1.24 -10.61 -9.00
N TYR A 45 1.42 -9.55 -8.22
CA TYR A 45 0.53 -9.20 -7.12
C TYR A 45 -0.91 -8.95 -7.61
N LEU A 46 -1.08 -8.14 -8.64
CA LEU A 46 -2.40 -7.79 -9.18
C LEU A 46 -3.13 -9.00 -9.78
N GLN A 47 -2.43 -9.94 -10.42
CA GLN A 47 -3.03 -11.18 -10.92
C GLN A 47 -3.70 -11.98 -9.79
N SER A 48 -3.08 -12.06 -8.62
CA SER A 48 -3.67 -12.72 -7.45
C SER A 48 -4.88 -11.99 -6.87
N SER A 49 -5.05 -10.72 -7.19
CA SER A 49 -6.10 -9.84 -6.66
C SER A 49 -7.31 -9.66 -7.58
N VAL A 50 -7.24 -10.14 -8.82
CA VAL A 50 -8.32 -9.95 -9.83
C VAL A 50 -9.66 -10.46 -9.34
N LEU A 51 -9.70 -11.67 -8.78
CA LEU A 51 -10.95 -12.26 -8.29
C LEU A 51 -11.56 -11.43 -7.16
N LEU A 52 -10.75 -10.89 -6.25
CA LEU A 52 -11.22 -10.03 -5.18
C LEU A 52 -11.81 -8.72 -5.71
N CYS A 53 -11.15 -8.13 -6.72
CA CYS A 53 -11.65 -6.93 -7.40
C CYS A 53 -13.01 -7.20 -8.06
N GLU A 54 -13.15 -8.30 -8.79
CA GLU A 54 -14.40 -8.70 -9.42
C GLU A 54 -15.53 -8.90 -8.40
N GLN A 55 -15.27 -9.60 -7.30
CA GLN A 55 -16.23 -9.82 -6.22
C GLN A 55 -16.72 -8.53 -5.59
N LYS A 56 -15.87 -7.52 -5.49
CA LYS A 56 -16.21 -6.21 -4.94
C LYS A 56 -16.72 -5.20 -5.98
N GLY A 57 -16.77 -5.59 -7.25
CA GLY A 57 -17.17 -4.71 -8.36
C GLY A 57 -16.18 -3.58 -8.61
N VAL A 58 -14.90 -3.81 -8.32
CA VAL A 58 -13.83 -2.84 -8.51
C VAL A 58 -13.22 -3.00 -9.90
N GLN A 59 -13.14 -1.90 -10.65
CA GLN A 59 -12.42 -1.85 -11.91
C GLN A 59 -10.94 -1.55 -11.65
N LEU A 60 -10.10 -2.57 -11.85
CA LEU A 60 -8.66 -2.44 -11.73
C LEU A 60 -8.06 -2.01 -13.08
N LYS A 61 -7.25 -0.96 -13.06
CA LYS A 61 -6.56 -0.41 -14.24
C LYS A 61 -5.05 -0.38 -14.00
N MET A 62 -4.31 -0.86 -14.96
CA MET A 62 -2.87 -0.71 -15.07
C MET A 62 -2.49 -0.78 -16.54
N GLU A 63 -1.69 0.16 -17.02
CA GLU A 63 -1.16 0.12 -18.38
C GLU A 63 -0.15 -1.03 -18.55
N ASP A 64 0.10 -1.42 -19.79
CA ASP A 64 1.12 -2.41 -20.11
C ASP A 64 2.49 -1.72 -20.18
N TYR A 65 3.23 -1.79 -19.07
CA TYR A 65 4.58 -1.26 -18.97
C TYR A 65 5.62 -2.30 -19.39
N PRO A 66 6.70 -1.87 -20.07
CA PRO A 66 7.87 -2.74 -20.25
C PRO A 66 8.56 -3.03 -18.90
N PRO A 67 9.47 -4.01 -18.84
CA PRO A 67 10.26 -4.25 -17.64
C PRO A 67 10.98 -2.98 -17.16
N ILE A 68 10.84 -2.66 -15.87
CA ILE A 68 11.47 -1.51 -15.23
C ILE A 68 12.21 -2.01 -13.99
N HIS A 69 13.55 -1.94 -14.03
CA HIS A 69 14.39 -2.41 -12.94
C HIS A 69 14.66 -1.29 -11.92
N VAL A 70 14.57 -1.68 -10.67
CA VAL A 70 14.85 -0.83 -9.50
C VAL A 70 15.92 -1.45 -8.62
N TRP A 71 16.51 -0.64 -7.75
CA TRP A 71 17.44 -1.07 -6.71
C TRP A 71 16.80 -0.82 -5.36
N ALA A 72 16.27 -1.87 -4.73
CA ALA A 72 15.50 -1.76 -3.48
C ALA A 72 15.44 -3.11 -2.76
N ASP A 73 14.83 -3.14 -1.58
CA ASP A 73 14.46 -4.37 -0.89
C ASP A 73 13.16 -4.91 -1.48
N GLU A 74 13.24 -5.96 -2.28
CA GLU A 74 12.09 -6.53 -3.02
C GLU A 74 10.95 -6.91 -2.09
N PHE A 75 11.26 -7.57 -0.97
CA PHE A 75 10.26 -7.95 0.03
C PHE A 75 9.61 -6.71 0.67
N GLY A 76 10.41 -5.70 1.01
CA GLY A 76 9.91 -4.43 1.55
C GLY A 76 8.99 -3.70 0.56
N VAL A 77 9.35 -3.68 -0.72
CA VAL A 77 8.54 -3.06 -1.78
C VAL A 77 7.21 -3.78 -1.96
N GLU A 78 7.21 -5.12 -1.93
CA GLU A 78 5.96 -5.90 -1.98
C GLU A 78 5.05 -5.58 -0.80
N GLU A 79 5.58 -5.44 0.40
CA GLU A 79 4.82 -5.04 1.59
C GLU A 79 4.24 -3.61 1.48
N VAL A 80 5.01 -2.67 0.96
CA VAL A 80 4.52 -1.30 0.70
C VAL A 80 3.37 -1.32 -0.30
N PHE A 81 3.53 -2.01 -1.41
CA PHE A 81 2.50 -2.13 -2.43
C PHE A 81 1.24 -2.81 -1.88
N ASN A 82 1.39 -3.91 -1.15
CA ASN A 82 0.30 -4.61 -0.49
C ASN A 82 -0.50 -3.68 0.45
N ASN A 83 0.17 -2.88 1.27
CA ASN A 83 -0.50 -1.94 2.16
C ASN A 83 -1.26 -0.83 1.40
N TYR A 84 -0.69 -0.29 0.33
CA TYR A 84 -1.36 0.70 -0.51
C TYR A 84 -2.56 0.10 -1.25
N PHE A 85 -2.41 -1.08 -1.83
CA PHE A 85 -3.48 -1.75 -2.55
C PHE A 85 -4.64 -2.17 -1.62
N THR A 86 -4.32 -2.74 -0.47
CA THR A 86 -5.32 -3.10 0.55
C THR A 86 -6.05 -1.85 1.06
N ASN A 87 -5.33 -0.75 1.28
CA ASN A 87 -5.93 0.52 1.65
C ASN A 87 -6.88 1.03 0.56
N ALA A 88 -6.47 0.99 -0.71
CA ALA A 88 -7.31 1.35 -1.85
C ALA A 88 -8.58 0.48 -1.91
N MET A 89 -8.46 -0.83 -1.75
CA MET A 89 -9.60 -1.77 -1.73
C MET A 89 -10.58 -1.52 -0.58
N ASN A 90 -10.10 -0.99 0.54
CA ASN A 90 -10.92 -0.66 1.70
C ASN A 90 -11.65 0.69 1.57
N HIS A 91 -11.11 1.61 0.77
CA HIS A 91 -11.62 2.98 0.65
C HIS A 91 -12.22 3.32 -0.72
N VAL A 92 -12.05 2.44 -1.71
CA VAL A 92 -12.63 2.65 -3.04
C VAL A 92 -14.15 2.78 -2.96
N ASP A 93 -14.68 3.81 -3.62
CA ASP A 93 -16.10 4.15 -3.62
C ASP A 93 -16.47 4.88 -4.93
N GLY A 94 -17.76 5.19 -5.11
CA GLY A 94 -18.26 5.88 -6.30
C GLY A 94 -18.13 5.01 -7.55
N GLU A 95 -17.31 5.42 -8.50
CA GLU A 95 -17.04 4.66 -9.74
C GLU A 95 -16.30 3.35 -9.51
N LYS A 96 -15.77 3.15 -8.31
CA LYS A 96 -15.01 1.95 -7.90
C LYS A 96 -13.86 1.61 -8.83
N ILE A 97 -13.03 2.60 -9.10
CA ILE A 97 -11.82 2.45 -9.92
C ILE A 97 -10.60 2.45 -9.00
N ILE A 98 -9.71 1.47 -9.20
CA ILE A 98 -8.33 1.47 -8.69
C ILE A 98 -7.40 1.49 -9.89
N GLU A 99 -6.48 2.44 -9.91
CA GLU A 99 -5.49 2.60 -10.98
C GLU A 99 -4.07 2.53 -10.40
N VAL A 100 -3.27 1.64 -10.98
CA VAL A 100 -1.85 1.50 -10.64
C VAL A 100 -1.01 2.08 -11.76
N ARG A 101 -0.07 2.96 -11.42
CA ARG A 101 0.84 3.59 -12.37
C ARG A 101 2.29 3.35 -11.98
N VAL A 102 3.13 3.16 -12.99
CA VAL A 102 4.59 3.05 -12.84
C VAL A 102 5.23 4.09 -13.75
N GLN A 103 5.83 5.11 -13.16
CA GLN A 103 6.35 6.27 -13.88
C GLN A 103 7.86 6.40 -13.65
N PRO A 104 8.71 6.02 -14.64
CA PRO A 104 10.14 6.26 -14.54
C PRO A 104 10.44 7.76 -14.74
N THR A 105 11.32 8.28 -13.89
CA THR A 105 11.97 9.59 -14.07
C THR A 105 13.44 9.39 -14.47
N GLU A 106 14.28 10.43 -14.41
CA GLU A 106 15.69 10.30 -14.74
C GLU A 106 16.41 9.30 -13.82
N ASP A 107 16.26 9.43 -12.51
CA ASP A 107 16.99 8.65 -11.49
C ASP A 107 16.12 7.68 -10.72
N LYS A 108 14.80 7.86 -10.72
CA LYS A 108 13.87 7.11 -9.90
C LYS A 108 12.73 6.51 -10.71
N VAL A 109 12.00 5.62 -10.05
CA VAL A 109 10.74 5.06 -10.52
C VAL A 109 9.70 5.36 -9.48
N ARG A 110 8.62 6.06 -9.84
CA ARG A 110 7.46 6.27 -8.98
C ARG A 110 6.42 5.21 -9.27
N VAL A 111 5.96 4.56 -8.21
CA VAL A 111 4.81 3.67 -8.22
C VAL A 111 3.69 4.34 -7.45
N SER A 112 2.49 4.36 -8.02
CA SER A 112 1.32 4.93 -7.36
C SER A 112 0.10 4.04 -7.48
N VAL A 113 -0.76 4.12 -6.45
CA VAL A 113 -2.04 3.45 -6.36
C VAL A 113 -3.10 4.50 -6.10
N PHE A 114 -3.93 4.77 -7.09
CA PHE A 114 -5.07 5.66 -7.01
C PHE A 114 -6.35 4.87 -6.77
N ASN A 115 -7.24 5.37 -5.93
CA ASN A 115 -8.61 4.87 -5.85
C ASN A 115 -9.62 6.02 -5.88
N THR A 116 -10.73 5.80 -6.57
CA THR A 116 -11.90 6.68 -6.46
C THR A 116 -12.50 6.59 -5.05
N GLY A 117 -13.05 7.70 -4.58
CA GLY A 117 -13.67 7.81 -3.27
C GLY A 117 -13.49 9.20 -2.65
N ALA A 118 -13.83 9.32 -1.40
CA ALA A 118 -13.67 10.59 -0.68
C ALA A 118 -12.19 10.93 -0.45
N PRO A 119 -11.77 12.18 -0.69
CA PRO A 119 -10.43 12.63 -0.35
C PRO A 119 -10.19 12.57 1.16
N ILE A 120 -8.93 12.48 1.55
CA ILE A 120 -8.53 12.54 2.97
C ILE A 120 -8.70 13.98 3.46
N PRO A 121 -9.34 14.22 4.63
CA PRO A 121 -9.39 15.55 5.22
C PRO A 121 -7.98 16.14 5.40
N GLU A 122 -7.80 17.41 5.08
CA GLU A 122 -6.48 18.06 5.10
C GLU A 122 -5.81 18.00 6.48
N ASP A 123 -6.58 18.14 7.55
CA ASP A 123 -6.10 18.03 8.94
C ASP A 123 -5.65 16.60 9.31
N SER A 124 -6.07 15.61 8.56
CA SER A 124 -5.71 14.19 8.75
C SER A 124 -4.45 13.77 7.99
N ILE A 125 -4.10 14.45 6.90
CA ILE A 125 -2.99 14.05 6.00
C ILE A 125 -1.66 13.88 6.75
N ALA A 126 -1.33 14.77 7.68
CA ALA A 126 -0.12 14.67 8.48
C ALA A 126 -0.09 13.48 9.44
N HIS A 127 -1.27 12.96 9.81
CA HIS A 127 -1.43 11.93 10.84
C HIS A 127 -1.66 10.51 10.30
N ILE A 128 -2.00 10.36 9.01
CA ILE A 128 -2.34 9.04 8.44
C ILE A 128 -1.21 8.02 8.52
N TRP A 129 0.05 8.48 8.67
CA TRP A 129 1.24 7.65 8.81
C TRP A 129 1.52 7.20 10.25
N GLU A 130 0.76 7.74 11.22
CA GLU A 130 0.88 7.39 12.63
C GLU A 130 0.20 6.04 12.91
N LYS A 131 0.76 5.29 13.86
CA LYS A 131 0.17 4.02 14.32
C LYS A 131 -1.23 4.25 14.89
N PHE A 132 -2.16 3.38 14.50
CA PHE A 132 -3.55 3.38 14.99
C PHE A 132 -4.36 4.62 14.64
N TYR A 133 -3.82 5.54 13.84
CA TYR A 133 -4.60 6.66 13.36
C TYR A 133 -5.65 6.21 12.34
N LYS A 134 -6.85 6.71 12.47
CA LYS A 134 -7.98 6.44 11.58
C LYS A 134 -8.77 7.71 11.35
N VAL A 135 -8.95 8.07 10.10
CA VAL A 135 -9.70 9.26 9.67
C VAL A 135 -11.16 9.17 10.12
N ASP A 136 -11.76 7.99 10.04
CA ASP A 136 -13.15 7.75 10.42
C ASP A 136 -13.28 6.45 11.23
N LYS A 137 -13.48 6.60 12.56
CA LYS A 137 -13.60 5.47 13.48
C LYS A 137 -14.85 4.60 13.24
N ALA A 138 -15.91 5.17 12.69
CA ALA A 138 -17.17 4.46 12.45
C ALA A 138 -17.10 3.62 11.17
N ARG A 139 -16.51 4.17 10.10
CA ARG A 139 -16.37 3.50 8.81
C ARG A 139 -15.34 2.38 8.84
N THR A 140 -14.32 2.51 9.68
CA THR A 140 -13.22 1.52 9.77
C THR A 140 -13.65 0.22 10.48
N ARG A 141 -14.67 0.24 11.34
CA ARG A 141 -15.24 -0.99 11.93
C ARG A 141 -15.89 -1.89 10.88
N ALA A 142 -16.47 -1.30 9.83
CA ALA A 142 -17.10 -2.04 8.75
C ALA A 142 -16.10 -2.71 7.79
N TYR A 143 -14.90 -2.12 7.62
CA TYR A 143 -13.90 -2.57 6.63
C TYR A 143 -12.65 -3.23 7.22
N GLY A 144 -12.52 -3.33 8.55
CA GLY A 144 -11.47 -4.12 9.21
C GLY A 144 -10.05 -3.55 9.14
N GLY A 145 -9.87 -2.29 8.83
CA GLY A 145 -8.54 -1.65 8.79
C GLY A 145 -7.87 -1.61 10.17
N SER A 146 -6.63 -2.12 10.28
CA SER A 146 -5.88 -2.18 11.53
C SER A 146 -5.36 -0.82 12.02
N GLY A 147 -5.26 0.17 11.14
CA GLY A 147 -4.62 1.46 11.43
C GLY A 147 -3.09 1.39 11.51
N VAL A 148 -2.48 0.29 11.06
CA VAL A 148 -1.03 0.04 11.13
C VAL A 148 -0.39 0.01 9.74
N GLY A 149 -1.17 -0.23 8.68
CA GLY A 149 -0.65 -0.42 7.32
C GLY A 149 0.22 0.73 6.81
N LEU A 150 -0.23 1.98 6.95
CA LEU A 150 0.54 3.15 6.49
C LEU A 150 1.77 3.44 7.37
N SER A 151 1.74 3.10 8.66
CA SER A 151 2.93 3.17 9.52
C SER A 151 3.99 2.13 9.15
N ILE A 152 3.59 0.98 8.63
CA ILE A 152 4.51 -0.02 8.04
C ILE A 152 5.15 0.54 6.77
N VAL A 153 4.38 1.16 5.88
CA VAL A 153 4.92 1.82 4.68
C VAL A 153 5.98 2.85 5.06
N LYS A 154 5.66 3.73 6.02
CA LYS A 154 6.60 4.72 6.53
C LYS A 154 7.90 4.08 7.01
N ALA A 155 7.83 3.05 7.85
CA ALA A 155 8.99 2.36 8.40
C ALA A 155 9.87 1.72 7.30
N ILE A 156 9.25 1.06 6.32
CA ILE A 156 9.97 0.42 5.20
C ILE A 156 10.64 1.48 4.33
N MET A 157 9.91 2.50 3.91
CA MET A 157 10.44 3.54 3.03
C MET A 157 11.54 4.35 3.71
N ASP A 158 11.38 4.68 4.99
CA ASP A 158 12.41 5.36 5.78
C ASP A 158 13.67 4.47 5.92
N SER A 159 13.52 3.15 6.09
CA SER A 159 14.64 2.22 6.17
C SER A 159 15.49 2.15 4.88
N MET A 160 14.87 2.39 3.74
CA MET A 160 15.54 2.50 2.44
C MET A 160 15.96 3.94 2.09
N ASN A 161 15.60 4.91 2.92
CA ASN A 161 15.79 6.35 2.65
C ASN A 161 15.18 6.78 1.31
N GLN A 162 13.93 6.31 1.03
CA GLN A 162 13.21 6.59 -0.19
C GLN A 162 11.91 7.38 0.09
N PRO A 163 11.52 8.29 -0.81
CA PRO A 163 10.34 9.13 -0.63
C PRO A 163 9.03 8.36 -0.86
N TYR A 164 8.01 8.79 -0.16
CA TYR A 164 6.64 8.31 -0.27
C TYR A 164 5.67 9.44 0.09
N GLY A 165 4.42 9.29 -0.25
CA GLY A 165 3.43 10.30 0.06
C GLY A 165 2.01 9.96 -0.39
N VAL A 166 1.16 10.97 -0.29
CA VAL A 166 -0.24 10.93 -0.66
C VAL A 166 -0.64 12.21 -1.39
N LEU A 167 -1.51 12.08 -2.38
CA LEU A 167 -2.12 13.18 -3.11
C LEU A 167 -3.64 13.03 -3.09
N ASN A 168 -4.32 14.10 -2.75
CA ASN A 168 -5.77 14.20 -2.88
C ASN A 168 -6.16 14.71 -4.26
N TYR A 169 -7.20 14.10 -4.83
CA TYR A 169 -7.92 14.57 -5.99
C TYR A 169 -9.38 14.82 -5.63
N GLU A 170 -10.09 15.56 -6.45
CA GLU A 170 -11.51 15.83 -6.23
C GLU A 170 -12.36 14.54 -6.15
N ASN A 171 -11.96 13.51 -6.91
CA ASN A 171 -12.65 12.24 -7.02
C ASN A 171 -11.95 11.04 -6.37
N GLY A 172 -10.86 11.26 -5.61
CA GLY A 172 -10.14 10.14 -5.00
C GLY A 172 -8.82 10.52 -4.34
N VAL A 173 -8.05 9.49 -4.05
CA VAL A 173 -6.76 9.58 -3.34
C VAL A 173 -5.72 8.73 -4.05
N GLU A 174 -4.51 9.24 -4.18
CA GLU A 174 -3.35 8.52 -4.71
C GLU A 174 -2.26 8.40 -3.65
N PHE A 175 -1.86 7.18 -3.32
CA PHE A 175 -0.67 6.89 -2.54
C PHE A 175 0.48 6.52 -3.47
N TRP A 176 1.67 7.04 -3.21
CA TRP A 176 2.84 6.83 -4.05
C TRP A 176 4.11 6.57 -3.24
N PHE A 177 5.05 5.90 -3.86
CA PHE A 177 6.43 5.76 -3.38
C PHE A 177 7.40 5.79 -4.55
N GLU A 178 8.67 6.11 -4.27
CA GLU A 178 9.73 6.13 -5.28
C GLU A 178 10.87 5.21 -4.87
N LEU A 179 11.51 4.63 -5.88
CA LEU A 179 12.67 3.76 -5.75
C LEU A 179 13.77 4.23 -6.69
N ASP A 180 15.03 3.97 -6.35
CA ASP A 180 16.15 4.20 -7.27
C ASP A 180 16.07 3.26 -8.46
N LYS A 181 16.41 3.75 -9.65
CA LYS A 181 16.57 2.88 -10.82
C LYS A 181 17.67 1.86 -10.59
N GLY A 182 17.41 0.63 -10.97
CA GLY A 182 18.39 -0.42 -11.08
C GLY A 182 19.28 -0.20 -12.32
N LYS A 183 20.54 0.18 -12.11
CA LYS A 183 21.54 0.32 -13.18
C LYS A 183 21.97 -1.04 -13.72
#